data_6b49802873bf653bf0266047cac926a3
#
_entry.id   6b49802873bf653bf0266047cac926a3
#
_cell.length_a   1.000
_cell.length_b   1.000
_cell.length_c   1.000
_cell.angle_alpha   90.00
_cell.angle_beta   90.00
_cell.angle_gamma   90.00
#
_symmetry.space_group_name_H-M   'P 1'
#
loop_
_entity.id
_entity.type
_entity.pdbx_description
1 polymer ?
#
loop_
_entity_poly.entity_id
_entity_poly.type
_entity_poly.pdbx_seq_one_letter_code
_entity_poly.pdbx_strand_id
1 'polypeptide(L)'
;MKVEMFYTTGCSACVATHDELRTAAQEVVRDLEWRELNVVDNINRAVELGVLTVPSIAIDGEIAFTSMPSARQFRRELTKRAARAR
;
A
#
# COMPACT_ATOMS: atom_id res chain seq x y z
N MET A 1 7.98 -8.13 4.83
CA MET A 1 6.64 -7.54 4.66
C MET A 1 6.48 -7.01 3.25
N LYS A 2 5.38 -7.30 2.62
CA LYS A 2 5.09 -6.88 1.24
C LYS A 2 3.95 -5.88 1.23
N VAL A 3 4.18 -4.71 0.64
CA VAL A 3 3.16 -3.67 0.48
C VAL A 3 2.86 -3.50 -1.00
N GLU A 4 1.58 -3.57 -1.35
CA GLU A 4 1.12 -3.39 -2.71
C GLU A 4 0.17 -2.20 -2.73
N MET A 5 0.54 -1.13 -3.46
CA MET A 5 -0.29 0.05 -3.61
C MET A 5 -0.93 0.05 -5.00
N PHE A 6 -2.24 -0.02 -5.03
CA PHE A 6 -3.01 -0.01 -6.28
C PHE A 6 -3.44 1.40 -6.65
N TYR A 7 -3.22 1.77 -7.89
CA TYR A 7 -3.55 3.10 -8.41
C TYR A 7 -4.08 3.00 -9.84
N THR A 8 -4.58 4.12 -10.36
CA THR A 8 -4.96 4.25 -11.77
C THR A 8 -4.19 5.40 -12.40
N THR A 9 -4.06 5.35 -13.71
CA THR A 9 -3.55 6.47 -14.49
C THR A 9 -4.51 7.66 -14.29
N GLY A 10 -3.98 8.83 -13.95
CA GLY A 10 -4.79 10.01 -13.65
C GLY A 10 -5.12 10.22 -12.18
N CYS A 11 -4.71 9.29 -11.31
CA CYS A 11 -4.85 9.47 -9.87
C CYS A 11 -3.73 10.41 -9.37
N SER A 12 -3.98 11.71 -9.40
CA SER A 12 -2.96 12.69 -8.99
C SER A 12 -2.59 12.56 -7.51
N ALA A 13 -3.57 12.20 -6.65
CA ALA A 13 -3.31 11.98 -5.23
C ALA A 13 -2.36 10.80 -5.02
N CYS A 14 -2.49 9.74 -5.82
CA CYS A 14 -1.60 8.58 -5.73
C CYS A 14 -0.16 8.97 -6.05
N VAL A 15 0.04 9.73 -7.12
CA VAL A 15 1.38 10.14 -7.55
C VAL A 15 2.03 11.08 -6.54
N ALA A 16 1.23 12.00 -5.97
CA ALA A 16 1.75 13.02 -5.07
C ALA A 16 2.26 12.45 -3.74
N THR A 17 1.70 11.34 -3.28
CA THR A 17 1.96 10.83 -1.93
C THR A 17 2.69 9.50 -1.87
N HIS A 18 2.83 8.79 -2.99
CA HIS A 18 3.42 7.44 -2.94
C HIS A 18 4.88 7.42 -2.47
N ASP A 19 5.68 8.41 -2.87
CA ASP A 19 7.08 8.48 -2.43
C ASP A 19 7.20 8.71 -0.93
N GLU A 20 6.35 9.56 -0.38
CA GLU A 20 6.29 9.82 1.04
C GLU A 20 5.92 8.55 1.82
N LEU A 21 4.92 7.82 1.34
CA LEU A 21 4.49 6.57 1.98
C LEU A 21 5.55 5.49 1.87
N ARG A 22 6.21 5.38 0.72
CA ARG A 22 7.29 4.41 0.54
C ARG A 22 8.43 4.69 1.51
N THR A 23 8.84 5.94 1.63
CA THR A 23 9.90 6.34 2.55
C THR A 23 9.50 6.03 3.99
N ALA A 24 8.27 6.37 4.37
CA ALA A 24 7.76 6.07 5.71
C ALA A 24 7.75 4.57 6.00
N ALA A 25 7.36 3.78 5.03
CA ALA A 25 7.31 2.32 5.17
C ALA A 25 8.70 1.74 5.35
N GLN A 26 9.67 2.19 4.57
CA GLN A 26 11.04 1.71 4.65
C GLN A 26 11.74 2.08 5.96
N GLU A 27 11.32 3.17 6.58
CA GLU A 27 11.81 3.56 7.90
C GLU A 27 11.33 2.60 8.99
N VAL A 28 10.13 2.07 8.85
CA VAL A 28 9.53 1.15 9.85
C VAL A 28 9.99 -0.28 9.62
N VAL A 29 10.04 -0.72 8.35
CA VAL A 29 10.39 -2.09 7.98
C VAL A 29 11.54 -2.06 6.99
N ARG A 30 12.73 -2.47 7.41
CA ARG A 30 13.96 -2.36 6.61
C ARG A 30 13.95 -3.22 5.35
N ASP A 31 13.42 -4.42 5.45
CA ASP A 31 13.38 -5.38 4.33
C ASP A 31 12.03 -5.40 3.63
N LEU A 32 11.36 -4.26 3.65
CA LEU A 32 10.05 -4.10 3.02
C LEU A 32 10.14 -4.26 1.51
N GLU A 33 9.23 -5.06 0.95
CA GLU A 33 9.03 -5.11 -0.49
C GLU A 33 7.90 -4.14 -0.83
N TRP A 34 8.21 -3.12 -1.61
CA TRP A 34 7.24 -2.10 -2.01
C TRP A 34 6.91 -2.28 -3.49
N ARG A 35 5.62 -2.40 -3.79
CA ARG A 35 5.14 -2.49 -5.16
C ARG A 35 4.05 -1.48 -5.42
N GLU A 36 4.14 -0.79 -6.55
CA GLU A 36 3.11 0.12 -7.03
C GLU A 36 2.50 -0.54 -8.27
N LEU A 37 1.21 -0.86 -8.19
CA LEU A 37 0.54 -1.65 -9.22
C LEU A 37 -0.58 -0.83 -9.85
N ASN A 38 -0.50 -0.62 -11.16
CA ASN A 38 -1.60 -0.03 -11.91
C ASN A 38 -2.73 -1.07 -11.94
N VAL A 39 -3.91 -0.71 -11.46
CA VAL A 39 -5.01 -1.66 -11.32
C VAL A 39 -5.46 -2.25 -12.66
N VAL A 40 -5.35 -1.49 -13.74
CA VAL A 40 -5.73 -1.97 -15.08
C VAL A 40 -4.77 -3.05 -15.57
N ASP A 41 -3.47 -2.85 -15.36
CA ASP A 41 -2.45 -3.80 -15.78
C ASP A 41 -2.35 -5.01 -14.85
N ASN A 42 -2.94 -4.90 -13.65
CA ASN A 42 -2.85 -5.94 -12.62
C ASN A 42 -4.24 -6.32 -12.11
N ILE A 43 -5.20 -6.39 -13.03
CA ILE A 43 -6.60 -6.62 -12.67
C ILE A 43 -6.81 -7.95 -11.93
N ASN A 44 -6.10 -9.00 -12.32
CA ASN A 44 -6.21 -10.30 -11.67
C ASN A 44 -5.78 -10.25 -10.21
N ARG A 45 -4.68 -9.54 -9.95
CA ARG A 45 -4.19 -9.37 -8.57
C ARG A 45 -5.15 -8.51 -7.76
N ALA A 46 -5.70 -7.46 -8.37
CA ALA A 46 -6.68 -6.60 -7.71
C ALA A 46 -7.93 -7.38 -7.31
N VAL A 47 -8.44 -8.22 -8.21
CA VAL A 47 -9.60 -9.06 -7.94
C VAL A 47 -9.28 -10.07 -6.84
N GLU A 48 -8.11 -10.70 -6.91
CA GLU A 48 -7.66 -11.68 -5.91
C GLU A 48 -7.64 -11.08 -4.51
N LEU A 49 -7.19 -9.83 -4.37
CA LEU A 49 -7.11 -9.15 -3.08
C LEU A 49 -8.41 -8.47 -2.66
N GLY A 50 -9.38 -8.35 -3.57
CA GLY A 50 -10.64 -7.68 -3.28
C GLY A 50 -10.58 -6.16 -3.39
N VAL A 51 -9.72 -5.63 -4.26
CA VAL A 51 -9.61 -4.19 -4.51
C VAL A 51 -10.86 -3.71 -5.23
N LEU A 52 -11.63 -2.85 -4.59
CA LEU A 52 -12.86 -2.28 -5.15
C LEU A 52 -12.72 -0.81 -5.52
N THR A 53 -11.79 -0.12 -4.91
CA THR A 53 -11.55 1.30 -5.14
C THR A 53 -10.06 1.57 -5.24
N VAL A 54 -9.68 2.70 -5.84
CA VAL A 54 -8.29 3.15 -5.87
C VAL A 54 -8.24 4.58 -5.32
N PRO A 55 -7.17 4.94 -4.61
CA PRO A 55 -6.05 4.07 -4.23
C PRO A 55 -6.44 3.05 -3.16
N SER A 56 -5.81 1.89 -3.21
CA SER A 56 -5.93 0.89 -2.14
C SER A 56 -4.54 0.37 -1.82
N ILE A 57 -4.32 0.02 -0.56
CA ILE A 57 -3.03 -0.50 -0.10
C ILE A 57 -3.26 -1.84 0.57
N ALA A 58 -2.56 -2.86 0.08
CA ALA A 58 -2.57 -4.19 0.66
C ALA A 58 -1.24 -4.44 1.37
N ILE A 59 -1.30 -5.06 2.54
CA ILE A 59 -0.12 -5.44 3.30
C ILE A 59 -0.19 -6.94 3.52
N ASP A 60 0.83 -7.65 3.01
CA ASP A 60 0.94 -9.11 3.09
C ASP A 60 -0.33 -9.83 2.63
N GLY A 61 -0.90 -9.36 1.53
CA GLY A 61 -2.07 -9.97 0.92
C GLY A 61 -3.41 -9.57 1.53
N GLU A 62 -3.44 -8.60 2.44
CA GLU A 62 -4.67 -8.11 3.06
C GLU A 62 -4.86 -6.62 2.75
N ILE A 63 -6.07 -6.23 2.37
CA ILE A 63 -6.39 -4.81 2.17
C ILE A 63 -6.34 -4.09 3.52
N ALA A 64 -5.43 -3.14 3.64
CA ALA A 64 -5.26 -2.35 4.86
C ALA A 64 -5.92 -0.98 4.75
N PHE A 65 -5.87 -0.38 3.57
CA PHE A 65 -6.45 0.94 3.32
C PHE A 65 -7.20 0.95 2.01
N THR A 66 -8.37 1.58 2.00
CA THR A 66 -9.19 1.74 0.79
C THR A 66 -9.17 3.20 0.29
N SER A 67 -8.34 4.02 0.92
CA SER A 67 -8.06 5.40 0.51
C SER A 67 -6.62 5.71 0.90
N MET A 68 -6.08 6.83 0.42
CA MET A 68 -4.70 7.19 0.70
C MET A 68 -4.55 7.62 2.17
N PRO A 69 -3.77 6.91 2.98
CA PRO A 69 -3.54 7.30 4.37
C PRO A 69 -2.50 8.41 4.45
N SER A 70 -2.43 9.09 5.61
CA SER A 70 -1.30 9.95 5.92
C SER A 70 -0.08 9.07 6.21
N ALA A 71 1.12 9.64 6.12
CA ALA A 71 2.34 8.92 6.47
C ALA A 71 2.29 8.42 7.92
N ARG A 72 1.71 9.22 8.81
CA ARG A 72 1.57 8.86 10.23
C ARG A 72 0.67 7.64 10.43
N GLN A 73 -0.48 7.63 9.74
CA GLN A 73 -1.42 6.49 9.81
C GLN A 73 -0.77 5.24 9.25
N PHE A 74 -0.04 5.39 8.16
CA PHE A 74 0.62 4.28 7.50
C PHE A 74 1.71 3.68 8.38
N ARG A 75 2.56 4.51 8.99
CA ARG A 75 3.59 4.05 9.93
C ARG A 75 2.98 3.28 11.09
N ARG A 76 1.87 3.78 11.64
CA ARG A 76 1.18 3.14 12.75
C ARG A 76 0.70 1.74 12.38
N GLU A 77 0.09 1.60 11.21
CA GLU A 77 -0.41 0.31 10.75
C GLU A 77 0.72 -0.68 10.49
N LEU A 78 1.81 -0.22 9.88
CA LEU A 78 2.97 -1.06 9.63
C LEU A 78 3.62 -1.54 10.92
N THR A 79 3.76 -0.65 11.90
CA THR A 79 4.32 -0.99 13.21
C THR A 79 3.47 -2.05 13.89
N LYS A 80 2.15 -1.88 13.85
CA LYS A 80 1.19 -2.81 14.42
C LYS A 80 1.30 -4.21 13.78
N ARG A 81 1.37 -4.26 12.45
CA ARG A 81 1.48 -5.51 11.71
C ARG A 81 2.83 -6.18 11.91
N ALA A 82 3.90 -5.41 11.95
CA ALA A 82 5.24 -5.94 12.23
C ALA A 82 5.31 -6.58 13.62
N ALA A 83 4.65 -5.98 14.61
CA ALA A 83 4.57 -6.55 15.96
C ALA A 83 3.79 -7.85 15.98
N ARG A 84 2.72 -7.97 15.18
CA ARG A 84 1.92 -9.20 15.11
C ARG A 84 2.61 -10.33 14.36
N ALA A 85 3.54 -10.00 13.48
CA ALA A 85 4.26 -10.99 12.67
C ALA A 85 5.35 -11.73 13.44
N ARG A 86 5.63 -11.33 14.65
CA ARG A 86 6.66 -11.97 15.51
C ARG A 86 6.13 -13.17 16.27
#